data_11e54c52a34dd678cb13df8caa31a2a5
#
_entry.id   11e54c52a34dd678cb13df8caa31a2a5
#
_cell.length_a   1.000
_cell.length_b   1.000
_cell.length_c   1.000
_cell.angle_alpha   90.00
_cell.angle_beta   90.00
_cell.angle_gamma   90.00
#
_symmetry.space_group_name_H-M   'P 1'
#
loop_
_entity.id
_entity.type
_entity.pdbx_description
1 polymer ?
#
loop_
_entity_poly.entity_id
_entity_poly.type
_entity_poly.pdbx_seq_one_letter_code
_entity_poly.pdbx_strand_id
1 'polypeptide(L)'
;EIGSGLVGSEMCIRDRSIFGHTNGYYYYTMRDEECIIVLLSPNTSEEGLPSIEEVTIKGKISKGNENFDTLLSNLSTDLNWTENGIRNKVSSYYISEPGFNHVGNWILFAAIFITGIYALLCIVLSVIYMFFPVLSPACQDLALFGNPKKMLEQAEEELATLPQLATEDMFITEHFFIETSVYGNAIVPIDEIIWIYKYSTLHKFFWYHFSISYTLHISANKHLYIQCPKNIKSDIDGIIDYLSEANHDILVGFNEKNRLKVQEIQGTPMHFEKFIAFLNKRV
;
A
#
# COMPACT_ATOMS: atom_id res chain seq x y z
N GLU A 1 18.34 14.64 -31.35
CA GLU A 1 19.66 14.40 -32.00
C GLU A 1 20.49 15.66 -31.87
N ILE A 2 21.58 15.61 -31.13
CA ILE A 2 22.55 16.69 -31.06
C ILE A 2 23.68 16.26 -31.98
N GLY A 3 23.58 16.68 -33.22
CA GLY A 3 24.58 16.36 -34.26
C GLY A 3 25.68 17.42 -34.32
N SER A 4 26.56 17.47 -33.35
CA SER A 4 27.87 18.12 -33.41
C SER A 4 28.74 17.52 -32.32
N GLY A 5 30.01 17.25 -32.62
CA GLY A 5 30.92 16.57 -31.71
C GLY A 5 30.91 17.19 -30.30
N LEU A 6 30.71 16.35 -29.30
CA LEU A 6 30.83 16.72 -27.90
C LEU A 6 32.33 16.81 -27.58
N VAL A 7 32.80 17.96 -27.16
CA VAL A 7 34.18 18.15 -26.70
C VAL A 7 34.18 18.00 -25.19
N GLY A 8 34.90 17.03 -24.67
CA GLY A 8 35.19 16.91 -23.26
C GLY A 8 36.17 18.01 -22.85
N SER A 9 35.91 18.69 -21.75
CA SER A 9 36.94 19.49 -21.09
C SER A 9 38.05 18.54 -20.62
N GLU A 10 39.32 18.90 -20.83
CA GLU A 10 40.46 18.11 -20.30
C GLU A 10 40.41 17.94 -18.79
N MET A 11 39.55 18.71 -18.12
CA MET A 11 39.24 18.61 -16.69
C MET A 11 37.90 17.99 -16.47
N CYS A 12 37.81 16.65 -16.62
CA CYS A 12 36.65 15.88 -16.26
C CYS A 12 36.39 16.03 -14.77
N ILE A 13 35.44 16.91 -14.38
CA ILE A 13 35.00 17.02 -13.00
C ILE A 13 34.15 15.77 -12.70
N ARG A 14 34.74 14.88 -11.93
CA ARG A 14 33.98 13.71 -11.43
C ARG A 14 32.90 14.18 -10.47
N ASP A 15 31.66 14.03 -10.86
CA ASP A 15 30.56 14.18 -9.91
C ASP A 15 30.57 12.96 -8.97
N ARG A 16 30.97 13.20 -7.72
CA ARG A 16 31.04 12.10 -6.73
C ARG A 16 29.67 11.91 -6.11
N SER A 17 29.14 10.71 -6.23
CA SER A 17 28.00 10.29 -5.41
C SER A 17 28.41 10.23 -3.92
N ILE A 18 27.42 10.16 -3.03
CA ILE A 18 27.58 10.04 -1.55
C ILE A 18 28.49 8.85 -1.17
N PHE A 19 28.65 7.85 -2.05
CA PHE A 19 29.47 6.65 -1.85
C PHE A 19 30.84 6.69 -2.57
N GLY A 20 31.26 7.83 -3.10
CA GLY A 20 32.57 7.99 -3.73
C GLY A 20 32.71 7.43 -5.14
N HIS A 21 31.62 6.93 -5.73
CA HIS A 21 31.62 6.47 -7.13
C HIS A 21 31.44 7.67 -8.08
N THR A 22 32.09 7.61 -9.25
CA THR A 22 31.93 8.61 -10.31
C THR A 22 30.55 8.46 -10.95
N ASN A 23 29.73 9.50 -10.88
CA ASN A 23 28.37 9.50 -11.44
C ASN A 23 28.37 9.76 -12.93
N GLY A 24 29.37 10.49 -13.44
CA GLY A 24 29.47 10.82 -14.85
C GLY A 24 30.54 11.89 -15.12
N TYR A 25 30.65 12.26 -16.37
CA TYR A 25 31.59 13.22 -16.87
C TYR A 25 30.86 14.33 -17.61
N TYR A 26 31.25 15.57 -17.37
CA TYR A 26 30.68 16.73 -18.04
C TYR A 26 31.31 16.95 -19.38
N TYR A 27 30.47 17.16 -20.39
CA TYR A 27 30.83 17.52 -21.74
C TYR A 27 30.11 18.80 -22.12
N TYR A 28 30.69 19.58 -23.02
CA TYR A 28 30.03 20.72 -23.61
C TYR A 28 29.96 20.59 -25.13
N THR A 29 28.94 21.17 -25.71
CA THR A 29 28.80 21.30 -27.14
C THR A 29 28.34 22.72 -27.47
N MET A 30 28.86 23.26 -28.53
CA MET A 30 28.41 24.55 -29.05
C MET A 30 27.35 24.30 -30.11
N ARG A 31 26.20 24.89 -29.91
CA ARG A 31 25.15 24.92 -30.93
C ARG A 31 24.75 26.34 -31.20
N ASP A 32 24.96 26.76 -32.44
CA ASP A 32 24.82 28.15 -32.85
C ASP A 32 25.72 29.08 -32.00
N GLU A 33 25.16 29.90 -31.14
CA GLU A 33 25.90 30.77 -30.22
C GLU A 33 25.78 30.38 -28.75
N GLU A 34 25.12 29.24 -28.45
CA GLU A 34 24.90 28.77 -27.11
C GLU A 34 25.77 27.53 -26.77
N CYS A 35 26.29 27.50 -25.56
CA CYS A 35 27.00 26.36 -25.02
C CYS A 35 26.06 25.51 -24.18
N ILE A 36 25.86 24.25 -24.57
CA ILE A 36 25.06 23.26 -23.86
C ILE A 36 25.97 22.31 -23.10
N ILE A 37 25.75 22.18 -21.81
CA ILE A 37 26.46 21.22 -20.95
C ILE A 37 25.66 19.95 -20.76
N VAL A 38 26.34 18.83 -20.89
CA VAL A 38 25.77 17.50 -20.79
C VAL A 38 26.60 16.67 -19.79
N LEU A 39 25.95 16.04 -18.84
CA LEU A 39 26.55 15.04 -17.96
C LEU A 39 26.27 13.65 -18.54
N LEU A 40 27.30 12.96 -18.98
CA LEU A 40 27.22 11.59 -19.51
C LEU A 40 27.59 10.58 -18.44
N SER A 41 26.96 9.42 -18.48
CA SER A 41 27.33 8.27 -17.61
C SER A 41 28.74 7.76 -17.98
N PRO A 42 29.45 7.09 -17.04
CA PRO A 42 30.75 6.51 -17.33
C PRO A 42 30.74 5.54 -18.52
N ASN A 43 29.63 4.79 -18.68
CA ASN A 43 29.48 3.85 -19.79
C ASN A 43 29.34 4.56 -21.15
N THR A 44 28.55 5.61 -21.22
CA THR A 44 28.32 6.38 -22.46
C THR A 44 29.54 7.21 -22.85
N SER A 45 30.29 7.66 -21.86
CA SER A 45 31.53 8.45 -22.07
C SER A 45 32.77 7.59 -22.23
N GLU A 46 32.67 6.27 -22.27
CA GLU A 46 33.81 5.34 -22.31
C GLU A 46 34.87 5.70 -21.25
N GLU A 47 34.42 5.89 -20.01
CA GLU A 47 35.26 6.31 -18.86
C GLU A 47 35.91 7.70 -18.98
N GLY A 48 35.31 8.58 -19.77
CA GLY A 48 35.74 9.98 -19.87
C GLY A 48 36.69 10.28 -21.01
N LEU A 49 36.40 9.75 -22.19
CA LEU A 49 37.13 10.13 -23.42
C LEU A 49 37.13 11.66 -23.62
N PRO A 50 38.24 12.24 -24.09
CA PRO A 50 38.38 13.69 -24.25
C PRO A 50 37.44 14.27 -25.30
N SER A 51 36.96 13.50 -26.27
CA SER A 51 35.98 13.93 -27.26
C SER A 51 35.13 12.77 -27.73
N ILE A 52 33.83 13.03 -27.98
CA ILE A 52 32.86 12.09 -28.52
C ILE A 52 32.28 12.69 -29.77
N GLU A 53 32.40 12.03 -30.92
CA GLU A 53 31.98 12.58 -32.22
C GLU A 53 30.47 12.64 -32.35
N GLU A 54 29.77 11.58 -31.90
CA GLU A 54 28.30 11.53 -31.95
C GLU A 54 27.77 10.66 -30.79
N VAL A 55 26.78 11.16 -30.05
CA VAL A 55 26.11 10.42 -29.03
C VAL A 55 24.62 10.74 -28.97
N THR A 56 23.79 9.70 -28.86
CA THR A 56 22.35 9.85 -28.64
C THR A 56 22.02 9.43 -27.22
N ILE A 57 21.54 10.37 -26.42
CA ILE A 57 21.24 10.15 -25.00
C ILE A 57 19.79 10.53 -24.66
N LYS A 58 19.31 9.92 -23.58
CA LYS A 58 18.11 10.36 -22.87
C LYS A 58 18.54 10.93 -21.53
N GLY A 59 18.28 12.19 -21.30
CA GLY A 59 18.70 12.87 -20.10
C GLY A 59 17.57 13.67 -19.44
N LYS A 60 17.74 13.94 -18.17
CA LYS A 60 16.90 14.87 -17.40
C LYS A 60 17.53 16.24 -17.39
N ILE A 61 16.74 17.28 -17.65
CA ILE A 61 17.19 18.67 -17.47
C ILE A 61 17.31 18.92 -15.96
N SER A 62 18.50 19.28 -15.52
CA SER A 62 18.83 19.55 -14.12
C SER A 62 19.35 20.97 -13.96
N LYS A 63 19.02 21.62 -12.86
CA LYS A 63 19.58 22.93 -12.51
C LYS A 63 21.02 22.77 -12.02
N GLY A 64 21.90 23.70 -12.38
CA GLY A 64 23.27 23.73 -11.90
C GLY A 64 23.36 23.68 -10.36
N ASN A 65 24.34 22.94 -9.88
CA ASN A 65 24.71 22.79 -8.49
C ASN A 65 26.14 23.31 -8.28
N GLU A 66 26.69 23.20 -7.05
CA GLU A 66 28.04 23.65 -6.73
C GLU A 66 29.13 23.03 -7.64
N ASN A 67 28.97 21.76 -8.03
CA ASN A 67 29.89 21.10 -8.95
C ASN A 67 29.82 21.70 -10.35
N PHE A 68 28.62 22.10 -10.78
CA PHE A 68 28.39 22.77 -12.05
C PHE A 68 29.01 24.19 -12.06
N ASP A 69 28.90 24.93 -10.97
CA ASP A 69 29.54 26.24 -10.82
C ASP A 69 31.07 26.11 -10.83
N THR A 70 31.61 25.10 -10.19
CA THR A 70 33.05 24.77 -10.24
C THR A 70 33.49 24.43 -11.67
N LEU A 71 32.68 23.65 -12.38
CA LEU A 71 32.94 23.36 -13.81
C LEU A 71 33.01 24.62 -14.65
N LEU A 72 32.06 25.55 -14.48
CA LEU A 72 32.03 26.80 -15.23
C LEU A 72 33.25 27.69 -14.92
N SER A 73 33.70 27.73 -13.67
CA SER A 73 34.90 28.44 -13.26
C SER A 73 36.16 27.86 -13.92
N ASN A 74 36.29 26.53 -13.92
CA ASN A 74 37.42 25.86 -14.57
C ASN A 74 37.38 26.05 -16.08
N LEU A 75 36.22 25.92 -16.71
CA LEU A 75 36.04 26.14 -18.15
C LEU A 75 36.38 27.60 -18.56
N SER A 76 36.12 28.55 -17.67
CA SER A 76 36.51 29.96 -17.90
C SER A 76 38.02 30.12 -17.98
N THR A 77 38.75 29.41 -17.15
CA THR A 77 40.21 29.41 -17.12
C THR A 77 40.78 28.72 -18.37
N ASP A 78 40.27 27.59 -18.74
CA ASP A 78 40.73 26.78 -19.89
C ASP A 78 40.52 27.53 -21.22
N LEU A 79 39.39 28.23 -21.36
CA LEU A 79 39.06 28.97 -22.57
C LEU A 79 39.61 30.42 -22.56
N ASN A 80 40.31 30.82 -21.51
CA ASN A 80 40.74 32.20 -21.30
C ASN A 80 39.62 33.25 -21.41
N TRP A 81 38.43 32.86 -20.89
CA TRP A 81 37.27 33.73 -20.85
C TRP A 81 37.05 34.26 -19.44
N THR A 82 36.27 35.35 -19.33
CA THR A 82 35.83 35.81 -18.01
C THR A 82 34.67 34.92 -17.52
N GLU A 83 34.61 34.67 -16.22
CA GLU A 83 33.48 33.89 -15.61
C GLU A 83 32.12 34.46 -16.04
N ASN A 84 31.98 35.79 -16.04
CA ASN A 84 30.73 36.43 -16.46
C ASN A 84 30.45 36.19 -17.95
N GLY A 85 31.48 36.13 -18.80
CA GLY A 85 31.34 35.80 -20.22
C GLY A 85 30.80 34.40 -20.45
N ILE A 86 31.31 33.40 -19.70
CA ILE A 86 30.83 32.03 -19.78
C ILE A 86 29.40 31.90 -19.21
N ARG A 87 29.12 32.49 -18.06
CA ARG A 87 27.78 32.44 -17.45
C ARG A 87 26.69 33.07 -18.33
N ASN A 88 27.05 34.01 -19.20
CA ASN A 88 26.11 34.60 -20.17
C ASN A 88 25.88 33.74 -21.41
N LYS A 89 26.78 32.81 -21.73
CA LYS A 89 26.70 31.91 -22.89
C LYS A 89 26.24 30.50 -22.55
N VAL A 90 26.34 30.11 -21.30
CA VAL A 90 25.96 28.77 -20.82
C VAL A 90 24.66 28.87 -20.05
N SER A 91 23.72 27.98 -20.35
CA SER A 91 22.47 27.85 -19.58
C SER A 91 22.73 27.46 -18.12
N SER A 92 21.92 28.00 -17.20
CA SER A 92 21.92 27.56 -15.80
C SER A 92 21.43 26.11 -15.61
N TYR A 93 21.05 25.45 -16.69
CA TYR A 93 20.58 24.07 -16.70
C TYR A 93 21.52 23.24 -17.59
N TYR A 94 21.68 21.99 -17.21
CA TYR A 94 22.42 20.99 -17.96
C TYR A 94 21.59 19.73 -18.17
N ILE A 95 21.94 18.91 -19.15
CA ILE A 95 21.28 17.64 -19.43
C ILE A 95 22.05 16.54 -18.69
N SER A 96 21.39 15.83 -17.81
CA SER A 96 21.98 14.73 -17.03
C SER A 96 21.45 13.38 -17.49
N GLU A 97 22.30 12.55 -18.09
CA GLU A 97 21.98 11.16 -18.42
C GLU A 97 21.84 10.30 -17.14
N PRO A 98 22.78 10.34 -16.16
CA PRO A 98 22.60 9.60 -14.91
C PRO A 98 21.36 10.01 -14.11
N GLY A 99 20.91 11.26 -14.28
CA GLY A 99 19.68 11.77 -13.66
C GLY A 99 18.38 11.17 -14.25
N PHE A 100 18.46 10.50 -15.41
CA PHE A 100 17.33 9.85 -16.05
C PHE A 100 17.26 8.37 -15.67
N ASN A 101 16.58 8.08 -14.55
CA ASN A 101 16.40 6.72 -14.09
C ASN A 101 15.34 6.00 -14.93
N HIS A 102 15.74 5.37 -16.02
CA HIS A 102 14.86 4.68 -16.95
C HIS A 102 14.13 3.50 -16.27
N VAL A 103 14.86 2.71 -15.48
CA VAL A 103 14.30 1.54 -14.78
C VAL A 103 13.30 1.99 -13.71
N GLY A 104 13.66 3.01 -12.91
CA GLY A 104 12.76 3.55 -11.89
C GLY A 104 11.46 4.11 -12.47
N ASN A 105 11.54 4.78 -13.61
CA ASN A 105 10.35 5.30 -14.29
C ASN A 105 9.44 4.18 -14.81
N TRP A 106 10.00 3.09 -15.34
CA TRP A 106 9.21 1.93 -15.76
C TRP A 106 8.56 1.21 -14.60
N ILE A 107 9.27 1.07 -13.46
CA ILE A 107 8.71 0.48 -12.23
C ILE A 107 7.55 1.35 -11.73
N LEU A 108 7.72 2.67 -11.69
CA LEU A 108 6.67 3.59 -11.29
C LEU A 108 5.45 3.51 -12.22
N PHE A 109 5.68 3.47 -13.53
CA PHE A 109 4.61 3.33 -14.53
C PHE A 109 3.84 2.02 -14.35
N ALA A 110 4.56 0.90 -14.15
CA ALA A 110 3.96 -0.40 -13.90
C ALA A 110 3.14 -0.40 -12.60
N ALA A 111 3.65 0.20 -11.54
CA ALA A 111 2.94 0.32 -10.27
C ALA A 111 1.64 1.12 -10.41
N ILE A 112 1.67 2.28 -11.10
CA ILE A 112 0.48 3.10 -11.37
C ILE A 112 -0.54 2.32 -12.20
N PHE A 113 -0.07 1.59 -13.23
CA PHE A 113 -0.95 0.82 -14.11
C PHE A 113 -1.64 -0.33 -13.36
N ILE A 114 -0.89 -1.10 -12.54
CA ILE A 114 -1.43 -2.17 -11.72
C ILE A 114 -2.45 -1.63 -10.70
N THR A 115 -2.12 -0.52 -10.05
CA THR A 115 -3.02 0.13 -9.09
C THR A 115 -4.29 0.64 -9.78
N GLY A 116 -4.17 1.18 -10.99
CA GLY A 116 -5.31 1.63 -11.79
C GLY A 116 -6.24 0.47 -12.20
N ILE A 117 -5.69 -0.66 -12.64
CA ILE A 117 -6.47 -1.85 -12.95
C ILE A 117 -7.17 -2.38 -11.70
N TYR A 118 -6.48 -2.46 -10.57
CA TYR A 118 -7.07 -2.90 -9.31
C TYR A 118 -8.23 -1.99 -8.88
N ALA A 119 -8.05 -0.68 -8.94
CA ALA A 119 -9.10 0.29 -8.61
C ALA A 119 -10.33 0.14 -9.53
N LEU A 120 -10.09 -0.03 -10.83
CA LEU A 120 -11.17 -0.26 -11.80
C LEU A 120 -11.95 -1.55 -11.48
N LEU A 121 -11.25 -2.62 -11.17
CA LEU A 121 -11.85 -3.91 -10.79
C LEU A 121 -12.69 -3.77 -9.52
N CYS A 122 -12.20 -3.06 -8.49
CA CYS A 122 -12.97 -2.78 -7.28
C CYS A 122 -14.25 -1.99 -7.56
N ILE A 123 -14.18 -0.98 -8.45
CA ILE A 123 -15.37 -0.20 -8.84
C ILE A 123 -16.39 -1.10 -9.56
N VAL A 124 -15.95 -1.92 -10.51
CA VAL A 124 -16.83 -2.84 -11.24
C VAL A 124 -17.50 -3.83 -10.29
N LEU A 125 -16.74 -4.43 -9.36
CA LEU A 125 -17.30 -5.34 -8.35
C LEU A 125 -18.29 -4.63 -7.44
N SER A 126 -18.00 -3.41 -6.99
CA SER A 126 -18.93 -2.63 -6.16
C SER A 126 -20.25 -2.34 -6.88
N VAL A 127 -20.18 -2.01 -8.17
CA VAL A 127 -21.38 -1.81 -8.99
C VAL A 127 -22.17 -3.12 -9.15
N ILE A 128 -21.49 -4.24 -9.37
CA ILE A 128 -22.13 -5.55 -9.45
C ILE A 128 -22.85 -5.89 -8.14
N TYR A 129 -22.18 -5.69 -6.99
CA TYR A 129 -22.79 -5.98 -5.69
C TYR A 129 -23.97 -5.04 -5.36
N MET A 130 -23.95 -3.81 -5.86
CA MET A 130 -25.08 -2.89 -5.71
C MET A 130 -26.34 -3.38 -6.46
N PHE A 131 -26.17 -3.94 -7.66
CA PHE A 131 -27.31 -4.46 -8.44
C PHE A 131 -27.66 -5.92 -8.08
N PHE A 132 -26.69 -6.68 -7.62
CA PHE A 132 -26.85 -8.10 -7.29
C PHE A 132 -26.24 -8.40 -5.91
N PRO A 133 -26.87 -7.93 -4.81
CA PRO A 133 -26.34 -8.05 -3.46
C PRO A 133 -26.09 -9.51 -3.04
N VAL A 134 -26.85 -10.46 -3.60
CA VAL A 134 -26.66 -11.91 -3.34
C VAL A 134 -25.27 -12.43 -3.76
N LEU A 135 -24.59 -11.74 -4.69
CA LEU A 135 -23.22 -12.08 -5.10
C LEU A 135 -22.14 -11.54 -4.17
N SER A 136 -22.50 -10.70 -3.21
CA SER A 136 -21.54 -10.16 -2.25
C SER A 136 -20.99 -11.26 -1.32
N PRO A 137 -19.76 -11.13 -0.82
CA PRO A 137 -19.18 -12.11 0.11
C PRO A 137 -20.05 -12.40 1.33
N ALA A 138 -20.64 -11.38 1.94
CA ALA A 138 -21.53 -11.53 3.09
C ALA A 138 -22.77 -12.40 2.79
N CYS A 139 -23.33 -12.26 1.57
CA CYS A 139 -24.46 -13.09 1.16
C CYS A 139 -24.04 -14.52 0.73
N GLN A 140 -22.81 -14.69 0.26
CA GLN A 140 -22.26 -16.03 0.03
C GLN A 140 -22.06 -16.79 1.33
N ASP A 141 -21.65 -16.11 2.40
CA ASP A 141 -21.56 -16.69 3.74
C ASP A 141 -22.95 -17.10 4.27
N LEU A 142 -23.98 -16.29 4.03
CA LEU A 142 -25.37 -16.64 4.32
C LEU A 142 -25.86 -17.90 3.59
N ALA A 143 -25.36 -18.15 2.39
CA ALA A 143 -25.70 -19.35 1.60
C ALA A 143 -25.29 -20.66 2.29
N LEU A 144 -24.36 -20.61 3.26
CA LEU A 144 -23.99 -21.76 4.10
C LEU A 144 -25.15 -22.23 4.98
N PHE A 145 -26.04 -21.31 5.38
CA PHE A 145 -27.12 -21.56 6.33
C PHE A 145 -28.48 -21.72 5.68
N GLY A 146 -28.67 -21.27 4.44
CA GLY A 146 -29.95 -21.39 3.76
C GLY A 146 -30.03 -20.65 2.43
N ASN A 147 -31.23 -20.21 2.08
CA ASN A 147 -31.42 -19.42 0.88
C ASN A 147 -30.98 -17.98 1.12
N PRO A 148 -29.84 -17.53 0.52
CA PRO A 148 -29.25 -16.24 0.87
C PRO A 148 -30.17 -15.04 0.52
N LYS A 149 -30.99 -15.17 -0.53
CA LYS A 149 -31.92 -14.12 -0.91
C LYS A 149 -33.01 -13.90 0.13
N LYS A 150 -33.63 -14.98 0.62
CA LYS A 150 -34.67 -14.88 1.63
C LYS A 150 -34.12 -14.39 2.98
N MET A 151 -32.94 -14.88 3.35
CA MET A 151 -32.29 -14.47 4.59
C MET A 151 -31.85 -13.02 4.54
N LEU A 152 -31.39 -12.55 3.38
CA LEU A 152 -31.04 -11.14 3.19
C LEU A 152 -32.28 -10.24 3.28
N GLU A 153 -33.38 -10.61 2.59
CA GLU A 153 -34.66 -9.88 2.66
C GLU A 153 -35.18 -9.80 4.11
N GLN A 154 -35.08 -10.89 4.87
CA GLN A 154 -35.46 -10.90 6.29
C GLN A 154 -34.54 -10.02 7.12
N ALA A 155 -33.23 -10.10 6.95
CA ALA A 155 -32.27 -9.29 7.69
C ALA A 155 -32.46 -7.77 7.40
N GLU A 156 -32.77 -7.40 6.16
CA GLU A 156 -33.09 -6.03 5.77
C GLU A 156 -34.38 -5.54 6.41
N GLU A 157 -35.44 -6.37 6.45
CA GLU A 157 -36.70 -6.05 7.08
C GLU A 157 -36.54 -5.84 8.59
N GLU A 158 -35.83 -6.74 9.26
CA GLU A 158 -35.54 -6.63 10.69
C GLU A 158 -34.68 -5.40 11.02
N LEU A 159 -33.68 -5.10 10.20
CA LEU A 159 -32.84 -3.93 10.39
C LEU A 159 -33.63 -2.62 10.20
N ALA A 160 -34.59 -2.59 9.24
CA ALA A 160 -35.45 -1.44 9.01
C ALA A 160 -36.47 -1.20 10.13
N THR A 161 -36.85 -2.23 10.87
CA THR A 161 -37.83 -2.15 12.00
C THR A 161 -37.24 -1.75 13.34
N LEU A 162 -35.98 -1.40 13.43
CA LEU A 162 -35.13 -1.09 14.58
C LEU A 162 -34.42 -2.34 15.13
N PRO A 163 -33.10 -2.35 15.08
CA PRO A 163 -32.31 -3.40 15.69
C PRO A 163 -32.47 -3.38 17.22
N GLN A 164 -32.42 -4.55 17.85
CA GLN A 164 -32.53 -4.70 19.31
C GLN A 164 -31.30 -4.11 20.03
N LEU A 165 -30.14 -4.22 19.41
CA LEU A 165 -28.93 -3.56 19.83
C LEU A 165 -28.20 -3.00 18.61
N ALA A 166 -27.71 -1.76 18.68
CA ALA A 166 -26.93 -1.12 17.65
C ALA A 166 -25.73 -0.40 18.23
N THR A 167 -24.59 -0.62 17.63
CA THR A 167 -23.38 0.19 17.78
C THR A 167 -23.13 0.93 16.48
N GLU A 168 -21.97 1.57 16.31
CA GLU A 168 -21.65 2.32 15.10
C GLU A 168 -21.65 1.45 13.82
N ASP A 169 -21.19 0.20 13.92
CA ASP A 169 -20.96 -0.71 12.80
C ASP A 169 -21.43 -2.15 13.06
N MET A 170 -21.99 -2.46 14.22
CA MET A 170 -22.55 -3.76 14.56
C MET A 170 -23.96 -3.63 15.02
N PHE A 171 -24.83 -4.48 14.50
CA PHE A 171 -26.25 -4.51 14.78
C PHE A 171 -26.71 -5.92 15.14
N ILE A 172 -27.59 -6.03 16.12
CA ILE A 172 -28.26 -7.26 16.45
C ILE A 172 -29.75 -7.06 16.20
N THR A 173 -30.30 -7.86 15.30
CA THR A 173 -31.74 -7.94 15.04
C THR A 173 -32.36 -9.12 15.79
N GLU A 174 -33.58 -9.46 15.49
CA GLU A 174 -34.25 -10.63 16.15
C GLU A 174 -33.52 -11.95 15.82
N HIS A 175 -33.07 -12.13 14.58
CA HIS A 175 -32.49 -13.38 14.11
C HIS A 175 -31.05 -13.28 13.64
N PHE A 176 -30.51 -12.05 13.43
CA PHE A 176 -29.20 -11.87 12.80
C PHE A 176 -28.28 -10.98 13.62
N PHE A 177 -27.00 -11.33 13.59
CA PHE A 177 -25.88 -10.42 13.86
C PHE A 177 -25.40 -9.85 12.52
N ILE A 178 -25.28 -8.54 12.43
CA ILE A 178 -24.88 -7.81 11.22
C ILE A 178 -23.70 -6.90 11.54
N GLU A 179 -22.63 -6.99 10.77
CA GLU A 179 -21.50 -6.07 10.79
C GLU A 179 -21.44 -5.31 9.47
N THR A 180 -21.22 -3.98 9.56
CA THR A 180 -21.09 -3.07 8.40
C THR A 180 -19.87 -2.18 8.57
N SER A 181 -18.71 -2.78 8.80
CA SER A 181 -17.48 -2.03 9.02
C SER A 181 -16.74 -1.73 7.71
N VAL A 182 -15.80 -0.78 7.77
CA VAL A 182 -14.88 -0.52 6.65
C VAL A 182 -13.98 -1.70 6.30
N TYR A 183 -13.88 -2.70 7.17
CA TYR A 183 -13.08 -3.90 6.97
C TYR A 183 -13.84 -5.03 6.30
N GLY A 184 -15.16 -4.94 6.24
CA GLY A 184 -16.04 -5.92 5.62
C GLY A 184 -17.46 -5.85 6.16
N ASN A 185 -18.36 -6.54 5.47
CA ASN A 185 -19.72 -6.76 5.91
C ASN A 185 -19.90 -8.23 6.24
N ALA A 186 -20.62 -8.54 7.32
CA ALA A 186 -20.97 -9.89 7.69
C ALA A 186 -22.42 -9.94 8.16
N ILE A 187 -23.12 -11.00 7.81
CA ILE A 187 -24.47 -11.30 8.27
C ILE A 187 -24.51 -12.75 8.74
N VAL A 188 -24.84 -12.98 10.00
CA VAL A 188 -24.83 -14.32 10.61
C VAL A 188 -26.12 -14.54 11.38
N PRO A 189 -26.83 -15.67 11.17
CA PRO A 189 -27.94 -16.04 12.03
C PRO A 189 -27.46 -16.31 13.47
N ILE A 190 -28.17 -15.75 14.45
CA ILE A 190 -27.79 -15.88 15.88
C ILE A 190 -27.81 -17.34 16.34
N ASP A 191 -28.73 -18.10 15.83
CA ASP A 191 -28.88 -19.55 16.15
C ASP A 191 -27.70 -20.38 15.63
N GLU A 192 -26.97 -19.87 14.66
CA GLU A 192 -25.81 -20.55 14.08
C GLU A 192 -24.49 -20.18 14.75
N ILE A 193 -24.49 -19.20 15.67
CA ILE A 193 -23.29 -18.77 16.40
C ILE A 193 -22.97 -19.81 17.50
N ILE A 194 -21.74 -20.35 17.46
CA ILE A 194 -21.27 -21.36 18.44
C ILE A 194 -20.41 -20.72 19.52
N TRP A 195 -19.58 -19.75 19.15
CA TRP A 195 -18.55 -19.22 20.02
C TRP A 195 -18.26 -17.77 19.75
N ILE A 196 -18.22 -16.98 20.83
CA ILE A 196 -17.87 -15.56 20.78
C ILE A 196 -16.80 -15.24 21.82
N TYR A 197 -15.85 -14.41 21.45
CA TYR A 197 -14.84 -13.91 22.39
C TYR A 197 -14.22 -12.60 21.94
N LYS A 198 -13.72 -11.85 22.90
CA LYS A 198 -12.99 -10.61 22.68
C LYS A 198 -11.49 -10.89 22.72
N TYR A 199 -10.78 -10.33 21.76
CA TYR A 199 -9.33 -10.30 21.73
C TYR A 199 -8.83 -8.86 21.80
N SER A 200 -7.81 -8.60 22.62
CA SER A 200 -7.18 -7.29 22.71
C SER A 200 -5.78 -7.33 22.12
N THR A 201 -5.50 -6.42 21.20
CA THR A 201 -4.18 -6.27 20.59
C THR A 201 -3.53 -4.99 21.07
N LEU A 202 -2.33 -5.13 21.64
CA LEU A 202 -1.52 -4.01 22.07
C LEU A 202 -0.60 -3.57 20.92
N HIS A 203 -0.84 -2.39 20.38
CA HIS A 203 0.01 -1.81 19.34
C HIS A 203 1.23 -1.15 19.95
N LYS A 204 2.40 -1.57 19.51
CA LYS A 204 3.69 -1.00 19.90
C LYS A 204 4.33 -0.34 18.69
N PHE A 205 4.86 0.88 18.91
CA PHE A 205 5.71 1.55 17.94
C PHE A 205 7.08 1.76 18.57
N PHE A 206 8.10 1.08 18.05
CA PHE A 206 9.41 0.94 18.69
C PHE A 206 9.29 0.41 20.14
N TRP A 207 9.57 1.21 21.15
CA TRP A 207 9.56 0.85 22.58
C TRP A 207 8.33 1.38 23.32
N TYR A 208 7.46 2.16 22.66
CA TYR A 208 6.29 2.78 23.29
C TYR A 208 5.01 2.02 22.98
N HIS A 209 4.18 1.82 24.00
CA HIS A 209 2.82 1.33 23.86
C HIS A 209 1.95 2.48 23.38
N PHE A 210 1.38 2.33 22.20
CA PHE A 210 0.68 3.41 21.53
C PHE A 210 -0.83 3.34 21.73
N SER A 211 -1.43 2.17 21.50
CA SER A 211 -2.87 1.98 21.65
C SER A 211 -3.23 0.52 21.89
N ILE A 212 -4.42 0.29 22.42
CA ILE A 212 -5.05 -1.05 22.52
C ILE A 212 -6.23 -1.03 21.59
N SER A 213 -6.32 -1.99 20.68
CA SER A 213 -7.50 -2.27 19.89
C SER A 213 -8.16 -3.55 20.39
N TYR A 214 -9.46 -3.61 20.23
CA TYR A 214 -10.26 -4.78 20.58
C TYR A 214 -10.90 -5.35 19.33
N THR A 215 -10.98 -6.66 19.24
CA THR A 215 -11.62 -7.36 18.13
C THR A 215 -12.61 -8.36 18.71
N LEU A 216 -13.84 -8.32 18.25
CA LEU A 216 -14.83 -9.36 18.50
C LEU A 216 -14.60 -10.48 17.50
N HIS A 217 -14.53 -11.70 17.99
CA HIS A 217 -14.41 -12.91 17.21
C HIS A 217 -15.66 -13.73 17.35
N ILE A 218 -16.25 -14.12 16.22
CA ILE A 218 -17.45 -14.94 16.15
C ILE A 218 -17.15 -16.17 15.32
N SER A 219 -17.40 -17.34 15.88
CA SER A 219 -17.36 -18.61 15.16
C SER A 219 -18.78 -19.15 15.06
N ALA A 220 -19.25 -19.40 13.86
CA ALA A 220 -20.54 -19.99 13.57
C ALA A 220 -20.41 -21.41 12.99
N ASN A 221 -21.51 -22.12 12.87
CA ASN A 221 -21.58 -23.39 12.16
C ASN A 221 -20.99 -23.30 10.75
N LYS A 222 -20.75 -24.44 10.12
CA LYS A 222 -20.14 -24.56 8.77
C LYS A 222 -18.74 -23.91 8.66
N HIS A 223 -18.01 -23.80 9.77
CA HIS A 223 -16.68 -23.20 9.84
C HIS A 223 -16.62 -21.70 9.48
N LEU A 224 -17.74 -20.99 9.54
CA LEU A 224 -17.73 -19.56 9.34
C LEU A 224 -17.06 -18.87 10.53
N TYR A 225 -16.10 -18.01 10.23
CA TYR A 225 -15.34 -17.26 11.22
C TYR A 225 -15.26 -15.79 10.84
N ILE A 226 -15.72 -14.93 11.73
CA ILE A 226 -15.80 -13.48 11.52
C ILE A 226 -14.97 -12.76 12.57
N GLN A 227 -14.33 -11.69 12.15
CA GLN A 227 -13.55 -10.79 12.99
C GLN A 227 -14.06 -9.37 12.82
N CYS A 228 -14.60 -8.80 13.86
CA CYS A 228 -15.11 -7.44 13.90
C CYS A 228 -14.13 -6.55 14.68
N PRO A 229 -13.18 -5.86 14.01
CA PRO A 229 -12.25 -4.98 14.69
C PRO A 229 -12.97 -3.73 15.19
N LYS A 230 -12.85 -3.42 16.48
CA LYS A 230 -13.44 -2.25 17.15
C LYS A 230 -12.47 -1.66 18.14
N ASN A 231 -12.43 -0.33 18.23
CA ASN A 231 -11.58 0.33 19.21
C ASN A 231 -12.24 0.49 20.59
N ILE A 232 -13.56 0.39 20.67
CA ILE A 232 -14.33 0.63 21.87
C ILE A 232 -14.66 -0.71 22.55
N LYS A 233 -14.11 -0.90 23.75
CA LYS A 233 -14.30 -2.11 24.53
C LYS A 233 -15.76 -2.34 24.94
N SER A 234 -16.46 -1.28 25.37
CA SER A 234 -17.84 -1.34 25.85
C SER A 234 -18.82 -1.88 24.83
N ASP A 235 -18.61 -1.54 23.55
CA ASP A 235 -19.47 -1.97 22.45
C ASP A 235 -19.37 -3.48 22.26
N ILE A 236 -18.15 -4.01 22.29
CA ILE A 236 -17.91 -5.46 22.18
C ILE A 236 -18.49 -6.20 23.40
N ASP A 237 -18.32 -5.66 24.61
CA ASP A 237 -18.86 -6.27 25.82
C ASP A 237 -20.40 -6.29 25.76
N GLY A 238 -21.04 -5.20 25.34
CA GLY A 238 -22.50 -5.15 25.15
C GLY A 238 -23.02 -6.16 24.12
N ILE A 239 -22.31 -6.34 22.99
CA ILE A 239 -22.65 -7.35 21.98
C ILE A 239 -22.52 -8.77 22.56
N ILE A 240 -21.44 -9.06 23.29
CA ILE A 240 -21.21 -10.38 23.89
C ILE A 240 -22.31 -10.68 24.90
N ASP A 241 -22.63 -9.76 25.80
CA ASP A 241 -23.65 -9.93 26.82
C ASP A 241 -25.01 -10.18 26.17
N TYR A 242 -25.38 -9.38 25.19
CA TYR A 242 -26.67 -9.53 24.49
C TYR A 242 -26.76 -10.87 23.74
N LEU A 243 -25.75 -11.28 22.97
CA LEU A 243 -25.74 -12.52 22.22
C LEU A 243 -25.79 -13.75 23.17
N SER A 244 -25.12 -13.66 24.32
CA SER A 244 -25.16 -14.74 25.33
C SER A 244 -26.50 -14.87 26.03
N GLU A 245 -27.26 -13.79 26.15
CA GLU A 245 -28.65 -13.81 26.66
C GLU A 245 -29.64 -14.31 25.61
N ALA A 246 -29.45 -13.89 24.35
CA ALA A 246 -30.32 -14.31 23.25
C ALA A 246 -30.19 -15.79 22.90
N ASN A 247 -28.98 -16.35 23.00
CA ASN A 247 -28.71 -17.75 22.73
C ASN A 247 -27.74 -18.31 23.78
N HIS A 248 -28.29 -19.11 24.75
CA HIS A 248 -27.54 -19.68 25.85
C HIS A 248 -26.55 -20.79 25.44
N ASP A 249 -26.65 -21.31 24.22
CA ASP A 249 -25.76 -22.33 23.69
C ASP A 249 -24.42 -21.74 23.20
N ILE A 250 -24.35 -20.42 23.10
CA ILE A 250 -23.14 -19.73 22.68
C ILE A 250 -22.05 -19.84 23.77
N LEU A 251 -20.89 -20.33 23.37
CA LEU A 251 -19.68 -20.34 24.21
C LEU A 251 -19.07 -18.97 24.30
N VAL A 252 -18.93 -18.44 25.52
CA VAL A 252 -18.37 -17.10 25.73
C VAL A 252 -16.95 -17.16 26.26
N GLY A 253 -16.08 -16.32 25.68
CA GLY A 253 -14.71 -16.13 26.12
C GLY A 253 -13.70 -17.12 25.54
N PHE A 254 -12.44 -16.68 25.47
CA PHE A 254 -11.35 -17.47 24.92
C PHE A 254 -10.68 -18.30 26.01
N ASN A 255 -10.97 -19.58 26.03
CA ASN A 255 -10.33 -20.56 26.90
C ASN A 255 -10.20 -21.91 26.21
N GLU A 256 -9.31 -22.77 26.72
CA GLU A 256 -9.01 -24.09 26.15
C GLU A 256 -10.23 -25.00 26.10
N LYS A 257 -11.07 -24.95 27.12
CA LYS A 257 -12.29 -25.75 27.20
C LYS A 257 -13.28 -25.41 26.07
N ASN A 258 -13.50 -24.12 25.84
CA ASN A 258 -14.38 -23.66 24.76
C ASN A 258 -13.80 -24.04 23.40
N ARG A 259 -12.49 -23.87 23.22
CA ARG A 259 -11.78 -24.25 22.00
C ARG A 259 -12.00 -25.73 21.65
N LEU A 260 -11.80 -26.63 22.62
CA LEU A 260 -11.99 -28.08 22.42
C LEU A 260 -13.45 -28.41 22.12
N LYS A 261 -14.39 -27.75 22.80
CA LYS A 261 -15.82 -27.96 22.55
C LYS A 261 -16.24 -27.52 21.14
N VAL A 262 -15.70 -26.39 20.65
CA VAL A 262 -15.94 -25.95 19.27
C VAL A 262 -15.35 -26.93 18.26
N GLN A 263 -14.14 -27.45 18.50
CA GLN A 263 -13.55 -28.51 17.66
C GLN A 263 -14.39 -29.75 17.60
N GLU A 264 -14.99 -30.17 18.74
CA GLU A 264 -15.89 -31.33 18.82
C GLU A 264 -17.18 -31.09 18.02
N ILE A 265 -17.80 -29.90 18.16
CA ILE A 265 -19.03 -29.54 17.44
C ILE A 265 -18.79 -29.47 15.92
N GLN A 266 -17.70 -28.92 15.50
CA GLN A 266 -17.39 -28.74 14.07
C GLN A 266 -16.79 -29.98 13.40
N GLY A 267 -16.41 -31.01 14.16
CA GLY A 267 -15.95 -32.30 13.65
C GLY A 267 -14.61 -32.31 12.92
N THR A 268 -13.91 -31.19 12.90
CA THR A 268 -12.57 -31.04 12.29
C THR A 268 -11.63 -30.30 13.23
N PRO A 269 -10.36 -30.72 13.36
CA PRO A 269 -9.40 -29.97 14.12
C PRO A 269 -9.23 -28.60 13.42
N MET A 270 -9.70 -27.54 14.03
CA MET A 270 -9.40 -26.21 13.57
C MET A 270 -7.87 -26.03 13.60
N HIS A 271 -7.27 -25.61 12.49
CA HIS A 271 -5.83 -25.29 12.40
C HIS A 271 -5.51 -24.04 13.23
N PHE A 272 -5.84 -24.06 14.51
CA PHE A 272 -5.54 -22.98 15.46
C PHE A 272 -4.03 -22.79 15.64
N GLU A 273 -3.22 -23.82 15.43
CA GLU A 273 -1.77 -23.68 15.50
C GLU A 273 -1.24 -22.65 14.49
N LYS A 274 -1.80 -22.61 13.28
CA LYS A 274 -1.45 -21.58 12.29
C LYS A 274 -1.95 -20.18 12.71
N PHE A 275 -3.10 -20.12 13.35
CA PHE A 275 -3.68 -18.87 13.83
C PHE A 275 -2.93 -18.35 15.06
N ILE A 276 -2.62 -19.20 16.03
CA ILE A 276 -1.79 -18.84 17.19
C ILE A 276 -0.35 -18.50 16.77
N ALA A 277 0.24 -19.23 15.82
CA ALA A 277 1.53 -18.91 15.26
C ALA A 277 1.53 -17.56 14.50
N PHE A 278 0.43 -17.22 13.83
CA PHE A 278 0.23 -15.92 13.22
C PHE A 278 0.10 -14.80 14.26
N LEU A 279 -0.62 -15.04 15.36
CA LEU A 279 -0.76 -14.10 16.47
C LEU A 279 0.57 -13.91 17.23
N ASN A 280 1.29 -14.99 17.52
CA ASN A 280 2.58 -14.93 18.22
C ASN A 280 3.71 -14.28 17.36
N LYS A 281 3.53 -14.22 16.06
CA LYS A 281 4.48 -13.56 15.14
C LYS A 281 4.30 -12.04 15.10
N ARG A 282 3.24 -11.51 15.72
CA ARG A 282 2.90 -10.08 15.79
C ARG A 282 3.06 -9.46 17.20
N VAL A 283 3.54 -10.23 18.17
CA VAL A 283 3.89 -9.74 19.52
C VAL A 283 5.36 -9.37 19.58
#